data_2a9b2831984975021d5ec9965cb7ee12
#
_entry.id   2a9b2831984975021d5ec9965cb7ee12
#
_cell.length_a   1.000
_cell.length_b   1.000
_cell.length_c   1.000
_cell.angle_alpha   90.00
_cell.angle_beta   90.00
_cell.angle_gamma   90.00
#
_symmetry.space_group_name_H-M   'P 1'
#
loop_
_entity.id
_entity.type
_entity.pdbx_description
1 polymer ?
#
loop_
_entity_poly.entity_id
_entity_poly.type
_entity_poly.pdbx_seq_one_letter_code
_entity_poly.pdbx_strand_id
1 'polypeptide(L)'
;VRTINQFIHPDVCDTCQLLMGMTELEPTSMWNTMPCHTHERRMEVYLYFDIPEDGVVFHLMGEPNETRHIVMRNEEAVISPSYSIHSGVGTKSYTFIWGMVGENQNFDDMDHVAMKDLK
;
A
#
# COMPACT_ATOMS: atom_id res chain seq x y z
N VAL A 1 6.18 -12.28 -6.48
CA VAL A 1 5.70 -11.87 -7.81
C VAL A 1 4.32 -11.24 -7.66
N ARG A 2 4.05 -10.19 -8.41
CA ARG A 2 2.79 -9.44 -8.34
C ARG A 2 2.46 -8.80 -9.69
N THR A 3 1.18 -8.58 -9.93
CA THR A 3 0.67 -7.78 -11.04
C THR A 3 0.17 -6.43 -10.52
N ILE A 4 0.61 -5.34 -11.11
CA ILE A 4 0.16 -3.98 -10.78
C ILE A 4 -0.66 -3.45 -11.93
N ASN A 5 -1.91 -3.13 -11.66
CA ASN A 5 -2.86 -2.52 -12.60
C ASN A 5 -3.04 -1.05 -12.23
N GLN A 6 -2.66 -0.14 -13.10
CA GLN A 6 -2.85 1.31 -12.92
C GLN A 6 -4.12 1.74 -13.62
N PHE A 7 -5.17 2.04 -12.88
CA PHE A 7 -6.47 2.44 -13.44
C PHE A 7 -6.61 3.95 -13.54
N ILE A 8 -6.17 4.68 -12.54
CA ILE A 8 -6.17 6.14 -12.49
C ILE A 8 -4.74 6.60 -12.24
N HIS A 9 -4.12 7.09 -13.29
CA HIS A 9 -2.73 7.51 -13.34
C HIS A 9 -2.60 8.62 -14.37
N PRO A 10 -1.73 9.63 -14.23
CA PRO A 10 -1.60 10.73 -15.18
C PRO A 10 -1.42 10.30 -16.65
N ASP A 11 -0.77 9.17 -16.88
CA ASP A 11 -0.59 8.61 -18.22
C ASP A 11 -1.83 7.90 -18.78
N VAL A 12 -2.84 7.65 -17.95
CA VAL A 12 -4.06 6.92 -18.31
C VAL A 12 -5.27 7.83 -18.31
N CYS A 13 -5.46 8.59 -17.24
CA CYS A 13 -6.56 9.54 -17.14
C CYS A 13 -6.23 10.68 -16.18
N ASP A 14 -6.66 11.90 -16.54
CA ASP A 14 -6.50 13.08 -15.71
C ASP A 14 -7.55 13.12 -14.61
N THR A 15 -7.09 13.34 -13.39
CA THR A 15 -7.94 13.65 -12.23
C THR A 15 -7.40 14.86 -11.49
N CYS A 16 -8.19 15.39 -10.57
CA CYS A 16 -7.73 16.50 -9.75
C CYS A 16 -6.57 16.07 -8.84
N GLN A 17 -6.72 14.96 -8.09
CA GLN A 17 -5.73 14.53 -7.10
C GLN A 17 -5.65 13.01 -6.94
N LEU A 18 -6.52 12.24 -7.58
CA LEU A 18 -6.60 10.79 -7.35
C LEU A 18 -5.64 10.02 -8.24
N LEU A 19 -4.87 9.12 -7.61
CA LEU A 19 -4.18 8.00 -8.24
C LEU A 19 -4.79 6.72 -7.68
N MET A 20 -5.09 5.73 -8.51
CA MET A 20 -5.67 4.48 -8.03
C MET A 20 -5.27 3.31 -8.92
N GLY A 21 -4.99 2.22 -8.30
CA GLY A 21 -4.74 0.96 -8.96
C GLY A 21 -4.98 -0.24 -8.07
N MET A 22 -4.66 -1.39 -8.59
CA MET A 22 -4.83 -2.66 -7.91
C MET A 22 -3.56 -3.49 -8.05
N THR A 23 -3.17 -4.13 -6.98
CA THR A 23 -2.06 -5.06 -6.96
C THR A 23 -2.55 -6.45 -6.55
N GLU A 24 -2.31 -7.42 -7.42
CA GLU A 24 -2.62 -8.82 -7.21
C GLU A 24 -1.32 -9.56 -6.89
N LEU A 25 -1.25 -10.23 -5.74
CA LEU A 25 -0.10 -11.05 -5.37
C LEU A 25 -0.27 -12.45 -5.94
N GLU A 26 0.77 -12.94 -6.60
CA GLU A 26 0.81 -14.33 -7.06
C GLU A 26 0.77 -15.31 -5.86
N PRO A 27 0.28 -16.53 -6.04
CA PRO A 27 0.36 -17.56 -5.02
C PRO A 27 1.77 -17.66 -4.44
N THR A 28 1.89 -17.76 -3.12
CA THR A 28 3.14 -17.75 -2.34
C THR A 28 3.83 -16.39 -2.18
N SER A 29 3.36 -15.35 -2.82
CA SER A 29 3.80 -13.97 -2.60
C SER A 29 2.94 -13.34 -1.50
N MET A 30 3.55 -12.83 -0.43
CA MET A 30 2.83 -12.39 0.77
C MET A 30 3.14 -10.95 1.15
N TRP A 31 4.14 -10.32 0.51
CA TRP A 31 4.58 -8.96 0.81
C TRP A 31 4.15 -7.98 -0.27
N ASN A 32 3.71 -6.82 0.14
CA ASN A 32 3.51 -5.70 -0.78
C ASN A 32 4.26 -4.46 -0.29
N THR A 33 4.57 -3.57 -1.25
CA THR A 33 5.19 -2.28 -0.99
C THR A 33 6.48 -2.42 -0.17
N MET A 34 7.32 -3.35 -0.61
CA MET A 34 8.66 -3.55 -0.08
C MET A 34 9.70 -3.34 -1.21
N PRO A 35 10.76 -2.55 -0.96
CA PRO A 35 11.02 -1.82 0.27
C PRO A 35 9.95 -0.78 0.57
N CYS A 36 9.68 -0.57 1.85
CA CYS A 36 8.70 0.43 2.26
C CYS A 36 9.22 1.85 2.04
N HIS A 37 8.30 2.79 1.95
CA HIS A 37 8.62 4.19 1.68
C HIS A 37 7.57 5.12 2.32
N THR A 38 7.91 6.39 2.38
CA THR A 38 6.99 7.50 2.60
C THR A 38 6.89 8.34 1.34
N HIS A 39 5.92 9.22 1.28
CA HIS A 39 5.83 10.25 0.25
C HIS A 39 5.10 11.48 0.78
N GLU A 40 5.41 12.63 0.23
CA GLU A 40 4.90 13.91 0.67
C GLU A 40 3.64 14.32 -0.11
N ARG A 41 2.75 15.05 0.57
CA ARG A 41 1.59 15.73 -0.02
C ARG A 41 0.56 14.83 -0.70
N ARG A 42 0.48 13.58 -0.26
CA ARG A 42 -0.59 12.65 -0.60
C ARG A 42 -0.75 11.61 0.49
N MET A 43 -1.98 11.29 0.81
CA MET A 43 -2.32 10.17 1.69
C MET A 43 -2.60 8.94 0.84
N GLU A 44 -2.65 7.78 1.46
CA GLU A 44 -2.95 6.53 0.78
C GLU A 44 -3.98 5.70 1.54
N VAL A 45 -4.83 5.02 0.81
CA VAL A 45 -5.79 4.06 1.33
C VAL A 45 -5.51 2.71 0.69
N TYR A 46 -5.46 1.66 1.50
CA TYR A 46 -5.45 0.28 1.03
C TYR A 46 -6.77 -0.39 1.37
N LEU A 47 -7.44 -0.96 0.37
CA LEU A 47 -8.54 -1.89 0.55
C LEU A 47 -8.02 -3.29 0.23
N TYR A 48 -7.96 -4.14 1.25
CA TYR A 48 -7.54 -5.53 1.11
C TYR A 48 -8.71 -6.44 0.81
N PHE A 49 -8.54 -7.36 -0.12
CA PHE A 49 -9.56 -8.36 -0.46
C PHE A 49 -8.92 -9.64 -1.04
N ASP A 50 -9.72 -10.61 -1.39
CA ASP A 50 -9.26 -11.95 -1.74
C ASP A 50 -8.37 -12.58 -0.65
N ILE A 51 -8.66 -12.25 0.61
CA ILE A 51 -8.02 -12.88 1.78
C ILE A 51 -8.89 -14.05 2.20
N PRO A 52 -8.35 -15.29 2.23
CA PRO A 52 -9.09 -16.44 2.74
C PRO A 52 -9.56 -16.26 4.20
N GLU A 53 -10.60 -16.97 4.60
CA GLU A 53 -11.19 -16.87 5.94
C GLU A 53 -10.15 -17.12 7.06
N ASP A 54 -9.19 -18.00 6.82
CA ASP A 54 -8.07 -18.34 7.74
C ASP A 54 -6.84 -17.43 7.55
N GLY A 55 -6.94 -16.41 6.70
CA GLY A 55 -5.86 -15.49 6.38
C GLY A 55 -6.01 -14.12 7.03
N VAL A 56 -4.89 -13.45 7.22
CA VAL A 56 -4.83 -12.04 7.63
C VAL A 56 -3.68 -11.34 6.91
N VAL A 57 -3.77 -10.02 6.85
CA VAL A 57 -2.66 -9.14 6.44
C VAL A 57 -2.30 -8.25 7.61
N PHE A 58 -1.02 -8.16 7.93
CA PHE A 58 -0.49 -7.17 8.85
C PHE A 58 -0.10 -5.92 8.05
N HIS A 59 -0.92 -4.88 8.16
CA HIS A 59 -0.61 -3.60 7.54
C HIS A 59 0.33 -2.81 8.44
N LEU A 60 1.52 -2.55 7.96
CA LEU A 60 2.54 -1.79 8.67
C LEU A 60 2.37 -0.31 8.35
N MET A 61 2.30 0.52 9.37
CA MET A 61 2.14 1.96 9.26
C MET A 61 2.89 2.70 10.37
N GLY A 62 2.84 4.01 10.36
CA GLY A 62 3.52 4.87 11.30
C GLY A 62 4.79 5.47 10.72
N GLU A 63 5.53 6.18 11.55
CA GLU A 63 6.84 6.69 11.16
C GLU A 63 7.86 5.54 11.07
N PRO A 64 8.86 5.63 10.20
CA PRO A 64 9.84 4.54 10.01
C PRO A 64 10.53 4.09 11.29
N ASN A 65 10.75 4.99 12.25
CA ASN A 65 11.39 4.71 13.52
C ASN A 65 10.42 4.35 14.65
N GLU A 66 9.13 4.34 14.37
CA GLU A 66 8.06 4.00 15.31
C GLU A 66 6.88 3.38 14.56
N THR A 67 7.09 2.16 14.08
CA THR A 67 6.07 1.47 13.30
C THR A 67 5.00 0.82 14.19
N ARG A 68 3.80 0.70 13.61
CA ARG A 68 2.66 -0.02 14.17
C ARG A 68 2.11 -0.95 13.11
N HIS A 69 1.33 -1.93 13.52
CA HIS A 69 0.58 -2.76 12.59
C HIS A 69 -0.91 -2.79 12.94
N ILE A 70 -1.70 -3.00 11.90
CA ILE A 70 -3.13 -3.27 12.00
C ILE A 70 -3.38 -4.61 11.35
N VAL A 71 -4.13 -5.48 12.04
CA VAL A 71 -4.55 -6.76 11.46
C VAL A 71 -5.73 -6.52 10.55
N MET A 72 -5.54 -6.78 9.26
CA MET A 72 -6.55 -6.59 8.21
C MET A 72 -7.12 -7.94 7.77
N ARG A 73 -8.42 -7.96 7.57
CA ARG A 73 -9.16 -9.12 7.04
C ARG A 73 -9.77 -8.78 5.69
N ASN A 74 -10.42 -9.76 5.11
CA ASN A 74 -11.07 -9.60 3.80
C ASN A 74 -12.06 -8.42 3.79
N GLU A 75 -11.99 -7.61 2.73
CA GLU A 75 -12.84 -6.44 2.50
C GLU A 75 -12.72 -5.33 3.56
N GLU A 76 -11.55 -5.20 4.17
CA GLU A 76 -11.24 -4.12 5.09
C GLU A 76 -10.28 -3.10 4.46
N ALA A 77 -10.48 -1.83 4.80
CA ALA A 77 -9.66 -0.72 4.34
C ALA A 77 -8.92 -0.03 5.48
N VAL A 78 -7.75 0.51 5.17
CA VAL A 78 -6.92 1.26 6.11
C VAL A 78 -6.44 2.55 5.46
N ILE A 79 -6.42 3.63 6.24
CA ILE A 79 -5.93 4.94 5.81
C ILE A 79 -4.50 5.14 6.34
N SER A 80 -3.59 5.48 5.44
CA SER A 80 -2.21 5.80 5.75
C SER A 80 -1.96 7.29 5.48
N PRO A 81 -1.68 8.10 6.52
CA PRO A 81 -1.31 9.50 6.33
C PRO A 81 -0.02 9.66 5.52
N SER A 82 0.21 10.84 4.96
CA SER A 82 1.36 11.10 4.08
C SER A 82 2.74 10.82 4.72
N TYR A 83 2.88 11.06 6.02
CA TYR A 83 4.13 10.79 6.75
C TYR A 83 4.39 9.31 7.03
N SER A 84 3.36 8.49 6.90
CA SER A 84 3.39 7.08 7.29
C SER A 84 3.96 6.20 6.20
N ILE A 85 4.75 5.22 6.57
CA ILE A 85 4.96 4.06 5.70
C ILE A 85 3.62 3.34 5.49
N HIS A 86 3.51 2.61 4.41
CA HIS A 86 2.37 1.75 4.10
C HIS A 86 2.89 0.51 3.41
N SER A 87 2.74 -0.59 4.08
CA SER A 87 3.27 -1.87 3.63
C SER A 87 2.43 -2.99 4.24
N GLY A 88 2.47 -4.16 3.66
CA GLY A 88 1.71 -5.28 4.18
C GLY A 88 2.42 -6.60 4.03
N VAL A 89 2.16 -7.49 4.98
CA VAL A 89 2.56 -8.89 4.89
C VAL A 89 1.40 -9.78 5.27
N GLY A 90 1.05 -10.70 4.38
CA GLY A 90 -0.04 -11.64 4.60
C GLY A 90 0.44 -12.99 5.10
N THR A 91 -0.47 -13.72 5.70
CA THR A 91 -0.29 -15.16 5.97
C THR A 91 -0.61 -16.01 4.75
N LYS A 92 -1.26 -15.43 3.77
CA LYS A 92 -1.58 -15.97 2.44
C LYS A 92 -1.41 -14.85 1.41
N SER A 93 -1.41 -15.17 0.12
CA SER A 93 -1.52 -14.16 -0.94
C SER A 93 -2.87 -13.46 -0.89
N TYR A 94 -2.93 -12.25 -1.37
CA TYR A 94 -4.11 -11.40 -1.35
C TYR A 94 -4.04 -10.37 -2.48
N THR A 95 -5.12 -9.67 -2.66
CA THR A 95 -5.22 -8.53 -3.58
C THR A 95 -5.51 -7.26 -2.79
N PHE A 96 -5.04 -6.12 -3.26
CA PHE A 96 -5.41 -4.85 -2.65
C PHE A 96 -5.55 -3.74 -3.69
N ILE A 97 -6.52 -2.88 -3.47
CA ILE A 97 -6.65 -1.61 -4.17
C ILE A 97 -5.89 -0.57 -3.36
N TRP A 98 -5.05 0.20 -4.04
CA TRP A 98 -4.39 1.37 -3.48
C TRP A 98 -4.97 2.62 -4.14
N GLY A 99 -5.32 3.58 -3.29
CA GLY A 99 -5.77 4.89 -3.72
C GLY A 99 -4.96 5.97 -3.02
N MET A 100 -4.37 6.88 -3.78
CA MET A 100 -3.63 8.02 -3.26
C MET A 100 -4.36 9.30 -3.59
N VAL A 101 -4.47 10.19 -2.63
CA VAL A 101 -5.11 11.50 -2.79
C VAL A 101 -4.19 12.60 -2.26
N GLY A 102 -3.93 13.58 -3.09
CA GLY A 102 -3.10 14.73 -2.76
C GLY A 102 -2.63 15.46 -4.02
N GLU A 103 -2.05 16.61 -3.85
CA GLU A 103 -1.53 17.40 -4.98
C GLU A 103 -0.32 16.77 -5.67
N ASN A 104 0.39 15.89 -4.97
CA ASN A 104 1.54 15.17 -5.52
C ASN A 104 1.07 13.94 -6.29
N GLN A 105 0.97 14.06 -7.61
CA GLN A 105 0.60 12.95 -8.51
C GLN A 105 1.82 12.30 -9.19
N ASN A 106 3.03 12.57 -8.74
CA ASN A 106 4.21 11.86 -9.21
C ASN A 106 4.26 10.47 -8.55
N PHE A 107 3.85 9.44 -9.29
CA PHE A 107 3.79 8.07 -8.79
C PHE A 107 5.14 7.58 -8.25
N ASP A 108 6.25 7.99 -8.88
CA ASP A 108 7.59 7.54 -8.53
C ASP A 108 8.23 8.35 -7.39
N ASP A 109 7.55 9.35 -6.84
CA ASP A 109 8.01 10.11 -5.68
C ASP A 109 7.85 9.23 -4.43
N MET A 110 8.91 8.50 -4.11
CA MET A 110 8.99 7.53 -3.02
C MET A 110 10.29 7.74 -2.24
N ASP A 111 10.16 8.14 -0.98
CA ASP A 111 11.28 8.24 -0.05
C ASP A 111 11.51 6.88 0.62
N HIS A 112 12.37 6.07 0.01
CA HIS A 112 12.61 4.71 0.44
C HIS A 112 13.29 4.64 1.81
N VAL A 113 12.80 3.76 2.66
CA VAL A 113 13.35 3.47 3.99
C VAL A 113 14.14 2.18 3.95
N ALA A 114 15.39 2.22 4.41
CA ALA A 114 16.18 1.00 4.49
C ALA A 114 15.61 0.07 5.56
N MET A 115 15.51 -1.21 5.25
CA MET A 115 14.87 -2.19 6.16
C MET A 115 15.52 -2.24 7.55
N LYS A 116 16.82 -1.99 7.64
CA LYS A 116 17.57 -1.95 8.92
C LYS A 116 17.18 -0.77 9.81
N ASP A 117 16.56 0.25 9.25
CA ASP A 117 16.20 1.50 9.94
C ASP A 117 14.75 1.48 10.46
N LEU A 118 13.97 0.48 10.09
CA LEU A 118 12.62 0.25 10.62
C LEU A 118 12.67 -0.18 12.10
N LYS A 119 11.80 0.44 12.91
CA LYS A 119 11.64 0.13 14.35
C LYS A 119 10.19 0.12 14.77
#